data_5b495ecb7752c2c45e7deac8f564f245
#
_entry.id   5b495ecb7752c2c45e7deac8f564f245
#
_cell.length_a   1.000
_cell.length_b   1.000
_cell.length_c   1.000
_cell.angle_alpha   90.00
_cell.angle_beta   90.00
_cell.angle_gamma   90.00
#
_symmetry.space_group_name_H-M   'P 1'
#
loop_
_entity.id
_entity.type
_entity.pdbx_description
1 polymer ?
#
loop_
_entity_poly.entity_id
_entity_poly.type
_entity_poly.pdbx_seq_one_letter_code
_entity_poly.pdbx_strand_id
1 'polypeptide(L)'
;MSSTHHYLNPGAQPYPHIGQFIRAKLRELHVSSPEAARRLGVSTSAVHAYYKQPSLQFGIIWKLSMALNYDLLSDLIARYPENFPVKTDPKIAELEKEVEILRGLLRR
;
A
#
# COMPACT_ATOMS: atom_id res chain seq x y z
N MET A 1 -15.22 11.44 -22.10
CA MET A 1 -14.82 11.55 -21.56
C MET A 1 -13.93 11.24 -21.80
N SER A 2 -13.60 11.29 -22.17
CA SER A 2 -13.04 11.05 -22.18
C SER A 2 -12.26 11.07 -21.82
N SER A 3 -11.49 11.38 -22.57
CA SER A 3 -10.77 11.27 -21.94
C SER A 3 -10.33 11.10 -20.82
N THR A 4 -10.00 11.52 -20.45
CA THR A 4 -10.23 11.26 -19.07
C THR A 4 -11.20 10.15 -18.81
N HIS A 5 -11.86 9.72 -19.83
CA HIS A 5 -12.93 8.75 -19.67
C HIS A 5 -12.48 7.33 -19.48
N HIS A 6 -11.28 6.98 -19.91
CA HIS A 6 -10.84 5.59 -19.79
C HIS A 6 -10.68 5.15 -18.34
N TYR A 7 -10.39 6.04 -17.39
CA TYR A 7 -10.36 5.60 -16.01
C TYR A 7 -11.73 5.64 -15.33
N LEU A 8 -12.76 6.03 -16.08
CA LEU A 8 -14.14 5.87 -15.66
C LEU A 8 -14.68 4.51 -16.11
N ASN A 9 -13.95 3.80 -16.97
CA ASN A 9 -14.33 2.45 -17.37
C ASN A 9 -14.15 1.49 -16.19
N PRO A 10 -15.05 0.52 -16.04
CA PRO A 10 -14.84 -0.54 -15.05
C PRO A 10 -13.50 -1.22 -15.30
N GLY A 11 -12.67 -1.29 -14.30
CA GLY A 11 -11.36 -1.93 -14.40
C GLY A 11 -10.23 -1.02 -14.86
N ALA A 12 -10.55 0.17 -15.36
CA ALA A 12 -9.53 1.13 -15.81
C ALA A 12 -9.28 2.18 -14.73
N GLN A 13 -8.85 1.75 -13.56
CA GLN A 13 -8.60 2.64 -12.44
C GLN A 13 -7.26 3.37 -12.62
N PRO A 14 -7.19 4.69 -12.38
CA PRO A 14 -5.92 5.41 -12.44
C PRO A 14 -5.02 5.13 -11.23
N TYR A 15 -5.49 4.35 -10.30
CA TYR A 15 -4.75 3.96 -9.10
C TYR A 15 -5.16 2.53 -8.73
N PRO A 16 -4.38 1.86 -7.87
CA PRO A 16 -4.76 0.51 -7.42
C PRO A 16 -6.12 0.53 -6.73
N HIS A 17 -6.89 -0.53 -6.90
CA HIS A 17 -8.15 -0.69 -6.17
C HIS A 17 -7.83 -0.95 -4.70
N ILE A 18 -8.01 0.06 -3.87
CA ILE A 18 -7.57 0.01 -2.48
C ILE A 18 -8.26 -1.09 -1.68
N GLY A 19 -9.56 -1.26 -1.86
CA GLY A 19 -10.30 -2.31 -1.16
C GLY A 19 -9.79 -3.71 -1.48
N GLN A 20 -9.50 -3.98 -2.75
CA GLN A 20 -8.96 -5.28 -3.15
C GLN A 20 -7.53 -5.48 -2.65
N PHE A 21 -6.75 -4.41 -2.62
CA PHE A 21 -5.41 -4.45 -2.03
C PHE A 21 -5.49 -4.86 -0.57
N ILE A 22 -6.38 -4.25 0.21
CA ILE A 22 -6.57 -4.57 1.62
C ILE A 22 -6.97 -6.04 1.79
N ARG A 23 -7.93 -6.50 0.98
CA ARG A 23 -8.40 -7.89 1.04
C ARG A 23 -7.26 -8.87 0.78
N ALA A 24 -6.47 -8.61 -0.27
CA ALA A 24 -5.34 -9.47 -0.61
C ALA A 24 -4.29 -9.47 0.51
N LYS A 25 -4.03 -8.31 1.08
CA LYS A 25 -3.05 -8.17 2.16
C LYS A 25 -3.47 -8.93 3.42
N LEU A 26 -4.74 -8.85 3.79
CA LEU A 26 -5.24 -9.59 4.94
C LEU A 26 -5.09 -11.10 4.73
N ARG A 27 -5.34 -11.58 3.51
CA ARG A 27 -5.11 -12.99 3.18
C ARG A 27 -3.65 -13.37 3.32
N GLU A 28 -2.77 -12.53 2.80
CA GLU A 28 -1.32 -12.73 2.86
C GLU A 28 -0.83 -12.82 4.30
N LEU A 29 -1.37 -11.96 5.17
CA LEU A 29 -1.00 -11.90 6.58
C LEU A 29 -1.78 -12.91 7.43
N HIS A 30 -2.65 -13.70 6.82
CA HIS A 30 -3.48 -14.69 7.50
C HIS A 30 -4.37 -14.07 8.57
N VAL A 31 -4.91 -12.89 8.30
CA VAL A 31 -5.84 -12.19 9.19
C VAL A 31 -7.24 -12.30 8.60
N SER A 32 -8.16 -12.90 9.32
CA SER A 32 -9.56 -13.03 8.86
C SER A 32 -10.27 -11.69 8.95
N SER A 33 -11.37 -11.55 8.18
CA SER A 33 -12.18 -10.33 8.22
C SER A 33 -12.75 -10.06 9.62
N PRO A 34 -13.27 -11.06 10.36
CA PRO A 34 -13.69 -10.81 11.73
C PRO A 34 -12.56 -10.35 12.66
N GLU A 35 -11.36 -10.89 12.48
CA GLU A 35 -10.22 -10.48 13.29
C GLU A 35 -9.81 -9.04 12.96
N ALA A 36 -9.78 -8.69 11.68
CA ALA A 36 -9.48 -7.31 11.27
C ALA A 36 -10.52 -6.35 11.85
N ALA A 37 -11.80 -6.72 11.78
CA ALA A 37 -12.89 -5.92 12.34
C ALA A 37 -12.69 -5.69 13.84
N ARG A 38 -12.35 -6.75 14.56
CA ARG A 38 -12.11 -6.68 15.99
C ARG A 38 -10.96 -5.71 16.31
N ARG A 39 -9.87 -5.81 15.59
CA ARG A 39 -8.70 -4.95 15.81
C ARG A 39 -8.99 -3.49 15.47
N LEU A 40 -9.85 -3.25 14.48
CA LEU A 40 -10.25 -1.89 14.09
C LEU A 40 -11.36 -1.31 14.96
N GLY A 41 -12.06 -2.15 15.71
CA GLY A 41 -13.22 -1.69 16.46
C GLY A 41 -14.43 -1.41 15.59
N VAL A 42 -14.58 -2.12 14.47
CA VAL A 42 -15.72 -1.99 13.55
C VAL A 42 -16.38 -3.33 13.36
N SER A 43 -17.52 -3.35 12.65
CA SER A 43 -18.20 -4.61 12.34
C SER A 43 -17.50 -5.34 11.20
N THR A 44 -17.71 -6.66 11.12
CA THR A 44 -17.21 -7.45 9.99
C THR A 44 -17.82 -6.97 8.68
N SER A 45 -19.10 -6.55 8.71
CA SER A 45 -19.77 -5.98 7.54
C SER A 45 -19.06 -4.72 7.03
N ALA A 46 -18.55 -3.90 7.96
CA ALA A 46 -17.79 -2.70 7.57
C ALA A 46 -16.51 -3.09 6.83
N VAL A 47 -15.82 -4.10 7.33
CA VAL A 47 -14.59 -4.60 6.66
C VAL A 47 -14.91 -5.12 5.27
N HIS A 48 -15.99 -5.90 5.13
CA HIS A 48 -16.42 -6.40 3.82
C HIS A 48 -16.78 -5.25 2.87
N ALA A 49 -17.36 -4.17 3.40
CA ALA A 49 -17.68 -2.99 2.61
C ALA A 49 -16.41 -2.31 2.10
N TYR A 50 -15.35 -2.29 2.90
CA TYR A 50 -14.06 -1.74 2.47
C TYR A 50 -13.51 -2.46 1.24
N TYR A 51 -13.67 -3.77 1.16
CA TYR A 51 -13.15 -4.56 0.03
C TYR A 51 -13.73 -4.15 -1.32
N LYS A 52 -14.94 -3.61 -1.31
CA LYS A 52 -15.65 -3.21 -2.51
C LYS A 52 -15.32 -1.81 -2.98
N GLN A 53 -14.67 -1.01 -2.13
CA GLN A 53 -14.41 0.39 -2.42
C GLN A 53 -13.09 0.55 -3.16
N PRO A 54 -13.08 1.21 -4.31
CA PRO A 54 -11.82 1.45 -5.04
C PRO A 54 -10.90 2.39 -4.29
N SER A 55 -11.44 3.19 -3.38
CA SER A 55 -10.65 4.10 -2.55
C SER A 55 -11.22 4.09 -1.13
N LEU A 56 -10.35 4.31 -0.17
CA LEU A 56 -10.72 4.40 1.24
C LEU A 56 -10.15 5.69 1.82
N GLN A 57 -10.80 6.19 2.85
CA GLN A 57 -10.25 7.32 3.59
C GLN A 57 -8.86 6.94 4.10
N PHE A 58 -7.94 7.87 4.01
CA PHE A 58 -6.56 7.64 4.44
C PHE A 58 -6.49 7.18 5.89
N GLY A 59 -7.34 7.73 6.75
CA GLY A 59 -7.40 7.32 8.16
C GLY A 59 -7.70 5.86 8.36
N ILE A 60 -8.50 5.25 7.48
CA ILE A 60 -8.80 3.81 7.55
C ILE A 60 -7.53 3.01 7.26
N ILE A 61 -6.78 3.41 6.25
CA ILE A 61 -5.53 2.74 5.88
C ILE A 61 -4.51 2.88 7.02
N TRP A 62 -4.44 4.06 7.60
CA TRP A 62 -3.58 4.33 8.74
C TRP A 62 -3.92 3.40 9.92
N LYS A 63 -5.20 3.36 10.29
CA LYS A 63 -5.66 2.51 11.40
C LYS A 63 -5.41 1.04 11.14
N LEU A 64 -5.62 0.60 9.90
CA LEU A 64 -5.33 -0.79 9.53
C LEU A 64 -3.84 -1.11 9.67
N SER A 65 -2.98 -0.22 9.22
CA SER A 65 -1.54 -0.41 9.36
C SER A 65 -1.15 -0.58 10.82
N MET A 66 -1.70 0.28 11.68
CA MET A 66 -1.42 0.20 13.12
C MET A 66 -1.98 -1.09 13.71
N ALA A 67 -3.20 -1.45 13.35
CA ALA A 67 -3.86 -2.64 13.87
C ALA A 67 -3.17 -3.94 13.45
N LEU A 68 -2.63 -3.96 12.25
CA LEU A 68 -1.92 -5.12 11.71
C LEU A 68 -0.43 -5.12 12.06
N ASN A 69 0.06 -4.01 12.60
CA ASN A 69 1.49 -3.80 12.82
C ASN A 69 2.27 -4.05 11.52
N TYR A 70 1.77 -3.51 10.42
CA TYR A 70 2.31 -3.72 9.09
C TYR A 70 2.17 -2.44 8.27
N ASP A 71 3.22 -2.08 7.56
CA ASP A 71 3.28 -0.84 6.78
C ASP A 71 2.58 -0.99 5.43
N LEU A 72 1.25 -0.80 5.43
CA LEU A 72 0.46 -0.88 4.20
C LEU A 72 0.82 0.22 3.22
N LEU A 73 1.21 1.38 3.73
CA LEU A 73 1.51 2.53 2.87
C LEU A 73 2.74 2.28 2.01
N SER A 74 3.76 1.61 2.55
CA SER A 74 4.94 1.26 1.77
C SER A 74 4.60 0.32 0.62
N ASP A 75 3.69 -0.62 0.85
CA ASP A 75 3.24 -1.53 -0.22
C ASP A 75 2.49 -0.76 -1.31
N LEU A 76 1.71 0.25 -0.94
CA LEU A 76 1.01 1.09 -1.90
C LEU A 76 1.98 1.98 -2.67
N ILE A 77 2.98 2.52 -2.00
CA ILE A 77 4.02 3.34 -2.62
C ILE A 77 4.79 2.51 -3.66
N ALA A 78 5.00 1.23 -3.38
CA ALA A 78 5.69 0.34 -4.31
C ALA A 78 4.94 0.19 -5.64
N ARG A 79 3.68 0.58 -5.70
CA ARG A 79 2.86 0.52 -6.92
C ARG A 79 2.93 1.79 -7.77
N TYR A 80 3.71 2.78 -7.35
CA TYR A 80 3.97 3.94 -8.19
C TYR A 80 4.62 3.49 -9.50
N PRO A 81 4.43 4.26 -10.58
CA PRO A 81 5.07 3.94 -11.85
C PRO A 81 6.59 3.82 -11.69
N GLU A 82 7.18 2.99 -12.54
CA GLU A 82 8.62 2.85 -12.59
C GLU A 82 9.26 4.23 -12.82
N ASN A 83 10.35 4.49 -12.11
CA ASN A 83 11.07 5.78 -12.16
C ASN A 83 10.31 6.96 -11.53
N PHE A 84 9.22 6.69 -10.82
CA PHE A 84 8.53 7.75 -10.09
C PHE A 84 9.43 8.20 -8.91
N PRO A 85 9.65 9.51 -8.74
CA PRO A 85 10.55 10.00 -7.69
C PRO A 85 9.94 9.84 -6.31
N VAL A 86 10.28 8.76 -5.65
CA VAL A 86 9.83 8.47 -4.29
C VAL A 86 10.86 9.00 -3.31
N LYS A 87 10.39 9.69 -2.27
CA LYS A 87 11.27 10.14 -1.20
C LYS A 87 11.75 8.95 -0.39
N THR A 88 13.07 8.87 -0.19
CA THR A 88 13.64 7.86 0.70
C THR A 88 13.99 8.49 2.04
N ASP A 89 14.00 7.66 3.08
CA ASP A 89 14.48 8.06 4.38
C ASP A 89 15.95 8.50 4.23
N PRO A 90 16.35 9.67 4.74
CA PRO A 90 17.75 10.13 4.63
C PRO A 90 18.75 9.12 5.16
N LYS A 91 18.39 8.37 6.19
CA LYS A 91 19.25 7.36 6.77
C LYS A 91 19.48 6.19 5.82
N ILE A 92 18.43 5.77 5.11
CA ILE A 92 18.52 4.71 4.11
C ILE A 92 19.37 5.18 2.93
N ALA A 93 19.16 6.42 2.47
CA ALA A 93 19.95 7.00 1.39
C ALA A 93 21.43 7.04 1.74
N GLU A 94 21.76 7.38 2.99
CA GLU A 94 23.13 7.42 3.48
C GLU A 94 23.76 6.02 3.48
N LEU A 95 23.02 5.03 3.95
CA LEU A 95 23.49 3.63 3.94
C LEU A 95 23.70 3.12 2.52
N GLU A 96 22.83 3.48 1.60
CA GLU A 96 22.98 3.11 0.19
C GLU A 96 24.25 3.71 -0.41
N LYS A 97 24.57 4.95 -0.04
CA LYS A 97 25.81 5.60 -0.45
C LYS A 97 27.03 4.84 0.06
N GLU A 98 27.03 4.44 1.33
CA GLU A 98 28.11 3.67 1.93
C GLU A 98 28.32 2.35 1.22
N VAL A 99 27.24 1.65 0.91
CA VAL A 99 27.30 0.38 0.17
C VAL A 99 27.91 0.60 -1.21
N GLU A 100 27.51 1.67 -1.90
CA GLU A 100 28.03 1.97 -3.23
C GLU A 100 29.55 2.28 -3.19
N ILE A 101 29.99 3.02 -2.20
CA ILE A 101 31.40 3.30 -2.00
C ILE A 101 32.18 2.02 -1.76
N LEU A 102 31.69 1.14 -0.90
CA LEU A 102 32.34 -0.14 -0.62
C LEU A 102 32.41 -1.02 -1.86
N ARG A 103 31.35 -1.05 -2.66
CA ARG A 103 31.35 -1.80 -3.93
C ARG A 103 32.40 -1.25 -4.88
N GLY A 104 32.54 0.08 -4.94
CA GLY A 104 33.55 0.72 -5.77
C GLY A 104 34.96 0.31 -5.36
N LEU A 105 35.21 0.22 -4.06
CA LEU A 105 36.51 -0.20 -3.54
C LEU A 105 36.81 -1.67 -3.89
N LEU A 106 35.82 -2.52 -3.80
CA LEU A 106 35.99 -3.94 -4.09
C LEU A 106 36.23 -4.24 -5.56
N ARG A 107 35.86 -3.33 -6.45
CA ARG A 107 36.05 -3.50 -7.90
C ARG A 107 37.45 -3.13 -8.39
N ARG A 108 38.24 -2.56 -7.56
CA ARG A 108 39.62 -2.16 -7.92
C ARG A 108 40.60 -3.32 -7.98
#